data_0e970cbeb5ef01dc6a645935a73e5bc0
#
_entry.id   0e970cbeb5ef01dc6a645935a73e5bc0
#
_cell.length_a   1.000
_cell.length_b   1.000
_cell.length_c   1.000
_cell.angle_alpha   90.00
_cell.angle_beta   90.00
_cell.angle_gamma   90.00
#
_symmetry.space_group_name_H-M   'P 1'
#
loop_
_entity.id
_entity.type
_entity.pdbx_description
1 polymer ?
#
loop_
_entity_poly.entity_id
_entity_poly.type
_entity_poly.pdbx_seq_one_letter_code
_entity_poly.pdbx_strand_id
1 'polypeptide(L)'
;TGILLTTLLTAVAGAEEAPKLQIVTTTGMVKDLVQQVGGDRITVDAIMNEGVDPHLYQPTAADVRRVLAADLVFASGLNLEGRMTEVFERSDSMGTKVIFVTDGVNKDLFIESADYPGQPDPHVWHDVTQWATGIPVVVEALSQADPAGAAVYEANAARYADRLNGLNGYVTWVMSSVPLSQRVLITAHDAFGYFGQAYGIEVRGVQGAVRTSKIEVARPSSSGKTNSDDVFDVEN
;
A
#
# COMPACT_ATOMS: atom_id res chain seq x y z
N THR A 1 -42.26 52.89 -31.52
CA THR A 1 -42.14 51.84 -30.46
C THR A 1 -40.90 51.01 -30.77
N GLY A 2 -39.76 51.37 -30.14
CA GLY A 2 -38.49 50.65 -30.29
C GLY A 2 -38.34 49.69 -29.13
N ILE A 3 -38.12 48.42 -29.42
CA ILE A 3 -37.80 47.35 -28.45
C ILE A 3 -36.27 47.33 -28.28
N LEU A 4 -35.80 47.71 -27.10
CA LEU A 4 -34.38 47.61 -26.69
C LEU A 4 -34.13 46.18 -26.25
N LEU A 5 -33.39 45.43 -27.06
CA LEU A 5 -32.95 44.06 -26.73
C LEU A 5 -31.64 44.14 -25.94
N THR A 6 -31.73 44.02 -24.62
CA THR A 6 -30.56 43.96 -23.73
C THR A 6 -30.00 42.53 -23.74
N THR A 7 -28.91 42.32 -24.42
CA THR A 7 -28.13 41.03 -24.36
C THR A 7 -27.36 40.99 -23.05
N LEU A 8 -27.77 40.08 -22.16
CA LEU A 8 -27.05 39.76 -20.92
C LEU A 8 -25.85 38.86 -21.30
N LEU A 9 -24.67 39.44 -21.28
CA LEU A 9 -23.41 38.69 -21.48
C LEU A 9 -23.03 38.05 -20.13
N THR A 10 -23.35 36.77 -19.94
CA THR A 10 -22.85 36.00 -18.78
C THR A 10 -21.39 35.70 -19.03
N ALA A 11 -20.49 36.39 -18.33
CA ALA A 11 -19.07 36.00 -18.25
C ALA A 11 -18.98 34.67 -17.49
N VAL A 12 -18.68 33.62 -18.21
CA VAL A 12 -18.20 32.36 -17.59
C VAL A 12 -16.81 32.68 -17.05
N ALA A 13 -16.69 32.99 -15.77
CA ALA A 13 -15.41 33.02 -15.08
C ALA A 13 -14.86 31.60 -15.17
N GLY A 14 -13.81 31.39 -15.95
CA GLY A 14 -13.04 30.14 -15.92
C GLY A 14 -12.56 29.95 -14.48
N ALA A 15 -13.03 28.91 -13.81
CA ALA A 15 -12.49 28.55 -12.52
C ALA A 15 -11.02 28.23 -12.73
N GLU A 16 -10.13 29.06 -12.18
CA GLU A 16 -8.70 28.78 -12.12
C GLU A 16 -8.53 27.48 -11.33
N GLU A 17 -8.00 26.48 -11.98
CA GLU A 17 -7.80 25.16 -11.37
C GLU A 17 -6.82 25.34 -10.20
N ALA A 18 -7.24 24.93 -8.99
CA ALA A 18 -6.40 25.05 -7.80
C ALA A 18 -5.07 24.31 -8.04
N PRO A 19 -3.94 24.84 -7.57
CA PRO A 19 -2.65 24.21 -7.75
C PRO A 19 -2.66 22.79 -7.16
N LYS A 20 -2.12 21.83 -7.92
CA LYS A 20 -2.03 20.43 -7.49
C LYS A 20 -1.02 20.28 -6.37
N LEU A 21 -1.35 19.47 -5.36
CA LEU A 21 -0.38 19.09 -4.33
C LEU A 21 0.78 18.32 -4.98
N GLN A 22 2.01 18.67 -4.60
CA GLN A 22 3.22 18.01 -5.02
C GLN A 22 3.57 16.91 -4.02
N ILE A 23 3.39 15.67 -4.41
CA ILE A 23 3.56 14.50 -3.53
C ILE A 23 4.83 13.75 -3.94
N VAL A 24 5.65 13.40 -2.95
CA VAL A 24 6.75 12.46 -3.12
C VAL A 24 6.41 11.14 -2.43
N THR A 25 6.66 10.04 -3.11
CA THR A 25 6.50 8.69 -2.56
C THR A 25 7.83 7.94 -2.60
N THR A 26 7.99 6.95 -1.75
CA THR A 26 9.22 6.16 -1.74
C THR A 26 9.24 5.12 -2.85
N THR A 27 8.22 4.28 -2.94
CA THR A 27 8.18 3.12 -3.84
C THR A 27 7.02 3.20 -4.84
N GLY A 28 7.07 2.36 -5.87
CA GLY A 28 6.01 2.26 -6.88
C GLY A 28 4.66 1.82 -6.30
N MET A 29 4.66 0.93 -5.29
CA MET A 29 3.43 0.48 -4.63
C MET A 29 2.75 1.63 -3.88
N VAL A 30 3.52 2.41 -3.12
CA VAL A 30 3.02 3.60 -2.42
C VAL A 30 2.55 4.65 -3.42
N LYS A 31 3.28 4.84 -4.54
CA LYS A 31 2.86 5.74 -5.61
C LYS A 31 1.50 5.37 -6.19
N ASP A 32 1.28 4.09 -6.50
CA ASP A 32 -0.01 3.64 -7.03
C ASP A 32 -1.15 3.95 -6.05
N LEU A 33 -1.00 3.54 -4.78
CA LEU A 33 -2.01 3.81 -3.75
C LEU A 33 -2.35 5.31 -3.66
N VAL A 34 -1.34 6.16 -3.57
CA VAL A 34 -1.51 7.62 -3.43
C VAL A 34 -2.12 8.23 -4.68
N GLN A 35 -1.68 7.81 -5.88
CA GLN A 35 -2.23 8.28 -7.15
C GLN A 35 -3.70 7.86 -7.35
N GLN A 36 -4.06 6.62 -6.96
CA GLN A 36 -5.45 6.14 -7.07
C GLN A 36 -6.40 6.94 -6.18
N VAL A 37 -5.96 7.36 -5.00
CA VAL A 37 -6.76 8.19 -4.08
C VAL A 37 -6.76 9.66 -4.52
N GLY A 38 -5.61 10.23 -4.81
CA GLY A 38 -5.45 11.66 -5.09
C GLY A 38 -5.99 12.08 -6.46
N GLY A 39 -5.94 11.17 -7.45
CA GLY A 39 -6.43 11.44 -8.80
C GLY A 39 -5.72 12.62 -9.46
N ASP A 40 -6.51 13.47 -10.13
CA ASP A 40 -6.01 14.62 -10.88
C ASP A 40 -5.69 15.85 -10.00
N ARG A 41 -6.01 15.79 -8.71
CA ARG A 41 -5.74 16.90 -7.77
C ARG A 41 -4.32 16.93 -7.25
N ILE A 42 -3.52 15.90 -7.51
CA ILE A 42 -2.14 15.77 -7.05
C ILE A 42 -1.19 15.50 -8.22
N THR A 43 0.08 15.76 -7.99
CA THR A 43 1.20 15.26 -8.82
C THR A 43 2.04 14.35 -7.93
N VAL A 44 2.27 13.10 -8.35
CA VAL A 44 3.01 12.11 -7.56
C VAL A 44 4.30 11.74 -8.27
N ASP A 45 5.41 11.84 -7.55
CA ASP A 45 6.72 11.40 -8.01
C ASP A 45 7.30 10.36 -7.04
N ALA A 46 7.80 9.22 -7.57
CA ALA A 46 8.42 8.18 -6.76
C ALA A 46 9.94 8.35 -6.73
N ILE A 47 10.54 8.14 -5.55
CA ILE A 47 12.00 8.12 -5.40
C ILE A 47 12.57 6.86 -6.03
N MET A 48 11.98 5.71 -5.71
CA MET A 48 12.39 4.40 -6.19
C MET A 48 11.40 3.90 -7.25
N ASN A 49 11.89 3.77 -8.48
CA ASN A 49 11.14 3.22 -9.60
C ASN A 49 11.23 1.69 -9.62
N GLU A 50 10.54 1.05 -10.58
CA GLU A 50 10.59 -0.40 -10.79
C GLU A 50 12.03 -0.93 -10.84
N GLY A 51 12.25 -2.09 -10.20
CA GLY A 51 13.54 -2.76 -10.16
C GLY A 51 14.53 -2.23 -9.13
N VAL A 52 14.15 -1.20 -8.37
CA VAL A 52 14.97 -0.68 -7.26
C VAL A 52 14.60 -1.43 -5.97
N ASP A 53 15.61 -1.99 -5.30
CA ASP A 53 15.46 -2.63 -4.01
C ASP A 53 15.37 -1.56 -2.90
N PRO A 54 14.23 -1.43 -2.20
CA PRO A 54 14.03 -0.42 -1.18
C PRO A 54 14.89 -0.65 0.08
N HIS A 55 15.26 -1.89 0.39
CA HIS A 55 16.11 -2.21 1.55
C HIS A 55 17.54 -1.69 1.38
N LEU A 56 18.03 -1.66 0.13
CA LEU A 56 19.41 -1.31 -0.19
C LEU A 56 19.54 0.10 -0.77
N TYR A 57 18.42 0.76 -1.05
CA TYR A 57 18.43 2.09 -1.67
C TYR A 57 19.13 3.12 -0.78
N GLN A 58 20.08 3.85 -1.36
CA GLN A 58 20.77 4.94 -0.70
C GLN A 58 20.28 6.27 -1.28
N PRO A 59 19.64 7.14 -0.46
CA PRO A 59 19.12 8.40 -0.94
C PRO A 59 20.25 9.31 -1.41
N THR A 60 20.04 9.95 -2.55
CA THR A 60 20.94 10.95 -3.12
C THR A 60 20.60 12.34 -2.58
N ALA A 61 21.53 13.30 -2.76
CA ALA A 61 21.24 14.70 -2.46
C ALA A 61 20.05 15.26 -3.27
N ALA A 62 19.79 14.69 -4.45
CA ALA A 62 18.62 15.06 -5.25
C ALA A 62 17.31 14.58 -4.60
N ASP A 63 17.30 13.37 -4.07
CA ASP A 63 16.13 12.82 -3.38
C ASP A 63 15.80 13.59 -2.10
N VAL A 64 16.82 13.94 -1.32
CA VAL A 64 16.64 14.80 -0.15
C VAL A 64 15.99 16.14 -0.55
N ARG A 65 16.43 16.76 -1.64
CA ARG A 65 15.81 18.02 -2.11
C ARG A 65 14.37 17.81 -2.56
N ARG A 66 14.04 16.70 -3.24
CA ARG A 66 12.68 16.37 -3.66
C ARG A 66 11.76 16.18 -2.45
N VAL A 67 12.22 15.42 -1.45
CA VAL A 67 11.49 15.19 -0.20
C VAL A 67 11.21 16.51 0.51
N LEU A 68 12.23 17.39 0.66
CA LEU A 68 12.08 18.66 1.36
C LEU A 68 11.25 19.71 0.59
N ALA A 69 11.05 19.54 -0.71
CA ALA A 69 10.25 20.43 -1.54
C ALA A 69 8.80 19.95 -1.73
N ALA A 70 8.46 18.75 -1.26
CA ALA A 70 7.12 18.19 -1.38
C ALA A 70 6.16 18.81 -0.37
N ASP A 71 4.87 18.87 -0.73
CA ASP A 71 3.79 19.22 0.21
C ASP A 71 3.54 18.09 1.21
N LEU A 72 3.61 16.83 0.74
CA LEU A 72 3.52 15.62 1.56
C LEU A 72 4.46 14.54 1.02
N VAL A 73 4.95 13.70 1.92
CA VAL A 73 5.75 12.52 1.59
C VAL A 73 5.05 11.28 2.10
N PHE A 74 4.90 10.25 1.23
CA PHE A 74 4.37 8.96 1.63
C PHE A 74 5.45 7.88 1.49
N ALA A 75 5.60 7.07 2.54
CA ALA A 75 6.49 5.94 2.60
C ALA A 75 5.71 4.66 2.96
N SER A 76 6.30 3.50 2.68
CA SER A 76 5.69 2.23 3.10
C SER A 76 5.63 2.13 4.61
N GLY A 77 6.77 2.28 5.26
CA GLY A 77 6.91 2.08 6.71
C GLY A 77 7.46 0.69 7.05
N LEU A 78 7.37 0.33 8.34
CA LEU A 78 7.90 -0.94 8.87
C LEU A 78 9.38 -1.16 8.53
N ASN A 79 10.13 -0.07 8.43
CA ASN A 79 11.56 -0.08 8.10
C ASN A 79 11.89 -0.64 6.70
N LEU A 80 10.94 -0.68 5.77
CA LEU A 80 11.19 -1.07 4.38
C LEU A 80 12.30 -0.21 3.76
N GLU A 81 12.21 1.11 3.97
CA GLU A 81 13.14 2.11 3.48
C GLU A 81 14.17 2.50 4.57
N GLY A 82 14.73 1.52 5.24
CA GLY A 82 15.54 1.75 6.45
C GLY A 82 16.68 2.77 6.29
N ARG A 83 17.27 2.87 5.09
CA ARG A 83 18.34 3.85 4.81
C ARG A 83 17.82 5.28 4.56
N MET A 84 16.50 5.46 4.45
CA MET A 84 15.88 6.78 4.31
C MET A 84 15.42 7.37 5.67
N THR A 85 15.56 6.64 6.77
CA THR A 85 15.12 7.09 8.10
C THR A 85 15.64 8.48 8.46
N GLU A 86 16.94 8.74 8.26
CA GLU A 86 17.53 10.06 8.53
C GLU A 86 16.94 11.18 7.64
N VAL A 87 16.58 10.82 6.39
CA VAL A 87 15.93 11.77 5.47
C VAL A 87 14.54 12.10 5.96
N PHE A 88 13.79 11.10 6.45
CA PHE A 88 12.44 11.27 6.98
C PHE A 88 12.45 12.13 8.26
N GLU A 89 13.32 11.83 9.21
CA GLU A 89 13.47 12.60 10.45
C GLU A 89 13.84 14.07 10.16
N ARG A 90 14.75 14.30 9.20
CA ARG A 90 15.11 15.64 8.77
C ARG A 90 13.94 16.35 8.10
N SER A 91 13.19 15.67 7.25
CA SER A 91 12.02 16.21 6.57
C SER A 91 10.97 16.69 7.57
N ASP A 92 10.64 15.83 8.52
CA ASP A 92 9.68 16.11 9.59
C ASP A 92 10.12 17.32 10.45
N SER A 93 11.42 17.39 10.81
CA SER A 93 12.00 18.52 11.54
C SER A 93 11.96 19.84 10.76
N MET A 94 11.87 19.80 9.44
CA MET A 94 11.77 20.97 8.55
C MET A 94 10.32 21.30 8.16
N GLY A 95 9.35 20.54 8.66
CA GLY A 95 7.92 20.79 8.48
C GLY A 95 7.28 20.06 7.30
N THR A 96 8.02 19.22 6.56
CA THR A 96 7.45 18.34 5.53
C THR A 96 7.05 17.02 6.17
N LYS A 97 5.74 16.79 6.31
CA LYS A 97 5.21 15.61 6.99
C LYS A 97 5.45 14.33 6.18
N VAL A 98 6.00 13.32 6.83
CA VAL A 98 6.12 11.96 6.29
C VAL A 98 5.00 11.08 6.83
N ILE A 99 4.30 10.41 5.95
CA ILE A 99 3.14 9.55 6.26
C ILE A 99 3.50 8.11 5.87
N PHE A 100 3.36 7.18 6.82
CA PHE A 100 3.59 5.77 6.57
C PHE A 100 2.26 5.07 6.27
N VAL A 101 2.11 4.53 5.07
CA VAL A 101 0.83 3.92 4.65
C VAL A 101 0.50 2.66 5.47
N THR A 102 1.51 1.99 6.01
CA THR A 102 1.33 0.83 6.88
C THR A 102 0.86 1.17 8.30
N ASP A 103 0.76 2.46 8.67
CA ASP A 103 0.14 2.87 9.94
C ASP A 103 -1.36 2.50 9.99
N GLY A 104 -2.00 2.26 8.84
CA GLY A 104 -3.36 1.75 8.77
C GLY A 104 -3.50 0.25 9.02
N VAL A 105 -2.41 -0.51 9.00
CA VAL A 105 -2.43 -1.97 9.15
C VAL A 105 -2.62 -2.36 10.61
N ASN A 106 -3.49 -3.36 10.87
CA ASN A 106 -3.64 -3.91 12.21
C ASN A 106 -2.34 -4.62 12.63
N LYS A 107 -1.72 -4.14 13.71
CA LYS A 107 -0.45 -4.66 14.22
C LYS A 107 -0.52 -6.13 14.66
N ASP A 108 -1.70 -6.63 15.04
CA ASP A 108 -1.91 -8.04 15.41
C ASP A 108 -1.77 -8.99 14.21
N LEU A 109 -1.81 -8.44 12.98
CA LEU A 109 -1.64 -9.19 11.74
C LEU A 109 -0.20 -9.15 11.21
N PHE A 110 0.71 -8.45 11.89
CA PHE A 110 2.10 -8.43 11.46
C PHE A 110 2.76 -9.79 11.67
N ILE A 111 3.48 -10.23 10.65
CA ILE A 111 4.39 -11.38 10.75
C ILE A 111 5.80 -10.89 11.09
N GLU A 112 6.56 -11.72 11.79
CA GLU A 112 7.95 -11.40 12.12
C GLU A 112 8.82 -11.49 10.87
N SER A 113 9.72 -10.51 10.69
CA SER A 113 10.68 -10.53 9.60
C SER A 113 11.68 -11.67 9.78
N ALA A 114 11.92 -12.43 8.71
CA ALA A 114 12.94 -13.47 8.69
C ALA A 114 14.36 -12.88 8.78
N ASP A 115 14.57 -11.72 8.16
CA ASP A 115 15.88 -11.07 8.08
C ASP A 115 16.19 -10.23 9.32
N TYR A 116 15.15 -9.74 10.03
CA TYR A 116 15.30 -8.86 11.20
C TYR A 116 14.44 -9.35 12.37
N PRO A 117 14.93 -10.30 13.18
CA PRO A 117 14.20 -10.85 14.33
C PRO A 117 13.71 -9.76 15.28
N GLY A 118 12.45 -9.85 15.71
CA GLY A 118 11.80 -8.86 16.57
C GLY A 118 11.26 -7.63 15.83
N GLN A 119 11.39 -7.56 14.52
CA GLN A 119 10.79 -6.53 13.68
C GLN A 119 9.67 -7.13 12.82
N PRO A 120 8.62 -6.36 12.49
CA PRO A 120 7.62 -6.80 11.54
C PRO A 120 8.20 -6.92 10.12
N ASP A 121 7.72 -7.89 9.36
CA ASP A 121 7.99 -8.00 7.93
C ASP A 121 7.33 -6.80 7.21
N PRO A 122 8.07 -6.01 6.42
CA PRO A 122 7.53 -4.82 5.79
C PRO A 122 6.72 -5.08 4.51
N HIS A 123 6.67 -6.31 3.98
CA HIS A 123 6.12 -6.64 2.66
C HIS A 123 4.59 -6.82 2.67
N VAL A 124 3.89 -5.93 3.38
CA VAL A 124 2.44 -5.98 3.64
C VAL A 124 1.60 -5.94 2.36
N TRP A 125 2.08 -5.28 1.30
CA TRP A 125 1.35 -5.14 0.03
C TRP A 125 1.06 -6.48 -0.68
N HIS A 126 1.69 -7.54 -0.25
CA HIS A 126 1.43 -8.89 -0.76
C HIS A 126 0.14 -9.52 -0.21
N ASP A 127 -0.42 -8.98 0.87
CA ASP A 127 -1.80 -9.21 1.28
C ASP A 127 -2.65 -8.02 0.86
N VAL A 128 -3.47 -8.20 -0.18
CA VAL A 128 -4.29 -7.14 -0.75
C VAL A 128 -5.24 -6.52 0.29
N THR A 129 -5.73 -7.33 1.24
CA THR A 129 -6.67 -6.85 2.26
C THR A 129 -5.99 -5.97 3.29
N GLN A 130 -4.79 -6.34 3.71
CA GLN A 130 -3.99 -5.51 4.61
C GLN A 130 -3.50 -4.23 3.91
N TRP A 131 -3.07 -4.32 2.65
CA TRP A 131 -2.67 -3.14 1.89
C TRP A 131 -3.80 -2.12 1.73
N ALA A 132 -5.04 -2.59 1.53
CA ALA A 132 -6.22 -1.73 1.44
C ALA A 132 -6.46 -0.88 2.70
N THR A 133 -5.96 -1.31 3.86
CA THR A 133 -6.09 -0.52 5.10
C THR A 133 -5.25 0.75 5.11
N GLY A 134 -4.28 0.90 4.21
CA GLY A 134 -3.54 2.13 3.97
C GLY A 134 -4.37 3.23 3.28
N ILE A 135 -5.48 2.88 2.61
CA ILE A 135 -6.33 3.85 1.90
C ILE A 135 -6.83 4.98 2.82
N PRO A 136 -7.42 4.72 3.99
CA PRO A 136 -7.85 5.78 4.90
C PRO A 136 -6.72 6.70 5.36
N VAL A 137 -5.51 6.18 5.53
CA VAL A 137 -4.33 6.98 5.91
C VAL A 137 -4.02 8.02 4.83
N VAL A 138 -4.07 7.61 3.57
CA VAL A 138 -3.84 8.50 2.42
C VAL A 138 -4.97 9.52 2.30
N VAL A 139 -6.24 9.11 2.43
CA VAL A 139 -7.41 10.01 2.39
C VAL A 139 -7.30 11.09 3.44
N GLU A 140 -6.98 10.71 4.67
CA GLU A 140 -6.83 11.65 5.79
C GLU A 140 -5.73 12.69 5.51
N ALA A 141 -4.55 12.24 5.12
CA ALA A 141 -3.42 13.12 4.86
C ALA A 141 -3.69 14.11 3.71
N LEU A 142 -4.25 13.62 2.59
CA LEU A 142 -4.59 14.48 1.45
C LEU A 142 -5.71 15.46 1.79
N SER A 143 -6.74 15.03 2.54
CA SER A 143 -7.86 15.89 2.95
C SER A 143 -7.44 16.96 3.95
N GLN A 144 -6.44 16.71 4.80
CA GLN A 144 -5.85 17.71 5.68
C GLN A 144 -5.08 18.77 4.88
N ALA A 145 -4.34 18.37 3.84
CA ALA A 145 -3.56 19.29 3.01
C ALA A 145 -4.40 20.04 1.99
N ASP A 146 -5.46 19.42 1.46
CA ASP A 146 -6.41 20.00 0.50
C ASP A 146 -7.85 19.67 0.92
N PRO A 147 -8.43 20.42 1.87
CA PRO A 147 -9.80 20.20 2.34
C PRO A 147 -10.86 20.31 1.23
N ALA A 148 -10.59 21.10 0.20
CA ALA A 148 -11.52 21.26 -0.94
C ALA A 148 -11.59 19.98 -1.81
N GLY A 149 -10.58 19.14 -1.74
CA GLY A 149 -10.50 17.85 -2.45
C GLY A 149 -11.10 16.66 -1.69
N ALA A 150 -11.44 16.79 -0.41
CA ALA A 150 -11.79 15.69 0.47
C ALA A 150 -12.84 14.72 -0.14
N ALA A 151 -13.94 15.25 -0.68
CA ALA A 151 -14.99 14.44 -1.30
C ALA A 151 -14.50 13.67 -2.55
N VAL A 152 -13.53 14.24 -3.28
CA VAL A 152 -12.90 13.56 -4.44
C VAL A 152 -12.01 12.41 -3.96
N TYR A 153 -11.23 12.63 -2.92
CA TYR A 153 -10.37 11.62 -2.33
C TYR A 153 -11.17 10.44 -1.77
N GLU A 154 -12.26 10.72 -1.05
CA GLU A 154 -13.18 9.69 -0.55
C GLU A 154 -13.81 8.87 -1.69
N ALA A 155 -14.30 9.53 -2.74
CA ALA A 155 -14.89 8.84 -3.89
C ALA A 155 -13.86 8.00 -4.65
N ASN A 156 -12.63 8.48 -4.80
CA ASN A 156 -11.52 7.73 -5.42
C ASN A 156 -11.13 6.53 -4.56
N ALA A 157 -11.02 6.73 -3.24
CA ALA A 157 -10.70 5.71 -2.27
C ALA A 157 -11.70 4.55 -2.31
N ALA A 158 -13.02 4.85 -2.35
CA ALA A 158 -14.06 3.84 -2.48
C ALA A 158 -13.88 3.00 -3.76
N ARG A 159 -13.65 3.64 -4.91
CA ARG A 159 -13.41 2.93 -6.18
C ARG A 159 -12.15 2.06 -6.15
N TYR A 160 -11.09 2.56 -5.50
CA TYR A 160 -9.85 1.79 -5.39
C TYR A 160 -10.01 0.60 -4.45
N ALA A 161 -10.71 0.77 -3.32
CA ALA A 161 -11.04 -0.31 -2.40
C ALA A 161 -11.86 -1.42 -3.09
N ASP A 162 -12.84 -1.07 -3.92
CA ASP A 162 -13.62 -2.03 -4.71
C ASP A 162 -12.73 -2.82 -5.69
N ARG A 163 -11.77 -2.14 -6.35
CA ARG A 163 -10.80 -2.80 -7.24
C ARG A 163 -9.89 -3.76 -6.49
N LEU A 164 -9.40 -3.37 -5.30
CA LEU A 164 -8.57 -4.24 -4.45
C LEU A 164 -9.38 -5.45 -3.96
N ASN A 165 -10.65 -5.27 -3.57
CA ASN A 165 -11.53 -6.38 -3.23
C ASN A 165 -11.70 -7.36 -4.40
N GLY A 166 -11.89 -6.84 -5.62
CA GLY A 166 -11.95 -7.65 -6.82
C GLY A 166 -10.64 -8.41 -7.08
N LEU A 167 -9.49 -7.75 -6.90
CA LEU A 167 -8.17 -8.38 -7.01
C LEU A 167 -7.98 -9.49 -5.98
N ASN A 168 -8.34 -9.24 -4.72
CA ASN A 168 -8.27 -10.25 -3.66
C ASN A 168 -9.11 -11.48 -4.00
N GLY A 169 -10.35 -11.27 -4.49
CA GLY A 169 -11.21 -12.36 -4.94
C GLY A 169 -10.61 -13.14 -6.12
N TYR A 170 -10.02 -12.45 -7.09
CA TYR A 170 -9.34 -13.07 -8.22
C TYR A 170 -8.13 -13.91 -7.77
N VAL A 171 -7.26 -13.37 -6.93
CA VAL A 171 -6.09 -14.10 -6.43
C VAL A 171 -6.52 -15.32 -5.62
N THR A 172 -7.52 -15.18 -4.74
CA THR A 172 -8.07 -16.30 -3.96
C THR A 172 -8.60 -17.40 -4.89
N TRP A 173 -9.33 -17.03 -5.94
CA TRP A 173 -9.84 -17.99 -6.93
C TRP A 173 -8.71 -18.70 -7.67
N VAL A 174 -7.71 -17.97 -8.16
CA VAL A 174 -6.55 -18.56 -8.86
C VAL A 174 -5.81 -19.52 -7.94
N MET A 175 -5.52 -19.11 -6.70
CA MET A 175 -4.79 -19.93 -5.74
C MET A 175 -5.57 -21.16 -5.32
N SER A 176 -6.91 -21.08 -5.25
CA SER A 176 -7.76 -22.23 -4.95
C SER A 176 -7.71 -23.31 -6.03
N SER A 177 -7.38 -22.95 -7.27
CA SER A 177 -7.23 -23.90 -8.39
C SER A 177 -5.93 -24.74 -8.32
N VAL A 178 -4.94 -24.29 -7.54
CA VAL A 178 -3.69 -25.04 -7.34
C VAL A 178 -3.91 -26.13 -6.31
N PRO A 179 -3.59 -27.41 -6.58
CA PRO A 179 -3.67 -28.49 -5.58
C PRO A 179 -2.86 -28.18 -4.33
N LEU A 180 -3.34 -28.52 -3.14
CA LEU A 180 -2.67 -28.22 -1.87
C LEU A 180 -1.22 -28.69 -1.84
N SER A 181 -0.95 -29.90 -2.38
CA SER A 181 0.42 -30.46 -2.47
C SER A 181 1.37 -29.70 -3.40
N GLN A 182 0.85 -28.74 -4.17
CA GLN A 182 1.63 -27.93 -5.13
C GLN A 182 1.67 -26.46 -4.73
N ARG A 183 1.06 -26.07 -3.60
CA ARG A 183 1.04 -24.69 -3.12
C ARG A 183 2.34 -24.32 -2.41
N VAL A 184 3.44 -24.36 -3.13
CA VAL A 184 4.77 -23.96 -2.66
C VAL A 184 5.32 -22.89 -3.58
N LEU A 185 5.72 -21.76 -3.01
CA LEU A 185 6.38 -20.67 -3.70
C LEU A 185 7.82 -20.56 -3.22
N ILE A 186 8.77 -20.71 -4.13
CA ILE A 186 10.20 -20.56 -3.84
C ILE A 186 10.67 -19.22 -4.43
N THR A 187 11.25 -18.37 -3.59
CA THR A 187 11.65 -17.00 -3.94
C THR A 187 13.11 -16.76 -3.61
N ALA A 188 13.76 -15.89 -4.38
CA ALA A 188 15.14 -15.49 -4.10
C ALA A 188 15.26 -14.62 -2.85
N HIS A 189 14.23 -13.80 -2.56
CA HIS A 189 14.13 -12.92 -1.41
C HIS A 189 12.89 -13.30 -0.59
N ASP A 190 13.00 -13.29 0.73
CA ASP A 190 11.90 -13.61 1.65
C ASP A 190 10.97 -12.40 1.84
N ALA A 191 10.08 -12.19 0.86
CA ALA A 191 9.16 -11.05 0.81
C ALA A 191 7.68 -11.48 0.74
N PHE A 192 7.39 -12.76 0.59
CA PHE A 192 6.05 -13.24 0.27
C PHE A 192 5.32 -13.88 1.46
N GLY A 193 5.77 -13.62 2.69
CA GLY A 193 5.16 -14.18 3.89
C GLY A 193 3.67 -13.84 4.01
N TYR A 194 3.29 -12.57 3.81
CA TYR A 194 1.90 -12.13 3.82
C TYR A 194 1.06 -12.77 2.70
N PHE A 195 1.64 -12.94 1.51
CA PHE A 195 0.98 -13.65 0.42
C PHE A 195 0.70 -15.11 0.78
N GLY A 196 1.69 -15.78 1.35
CA GLY A 196 1.54 -17.15 1.81
C GLY A 196 0.42 -17.31 2.83
N GLN A 197 0.39 -16.41 3.82
CA GLN A 197 -0.64 -16.40 4.86
C GLN A 197 -2.04 -16.10 4.31
N ALA A 198 -2.16 -15.08 3.44
CA ALA A 198 -3.44 -14.65 2.90
C ALA A 198 -4.08 -15.69 1.95
N TYR A 199 -3.25 -16.42 1.17
CA TYR A 199 -3.74 -17.28 0.09
C TYR A 199 -3.42 -18.76 0.27
N GLY A 200 -2.92 -19.15 1.43
CA GLY A 200 -2.67 -20.56 1.77
C GLY A 200 -1.56 -21.19 0.93
N ILE A 201 -0.43 -20.50 0.78
CA ILE A 201 0.76 -20.92 0.03
C ILE A 201 1.94 -21.04 0.99
N GLU A 202 2.65 -22.16 0.94
CA GLU A 202 3.92 -22.29 1.63
C GLU A 202 4.99 -21.45 0.91
N VAL A 203 5.64 -20.54 1.62
CA VAL A 203 6.69 -19.68 1.06
C VAL A 203 8.04 -20.13 1.59
N ARG A 204 9.01 -20.30 0.67
CA ARG A 204 10.40 -20.68 0.97
C ARG A 204 11.35 -19.67 0.32
N GLY A 205 11.95 -18.80 1.12
CA GLY A 205 13.05 -17.93 0.68
C GLY A 205 14.35 -18.72 0.52
N VAL A 206 15.10 -18.51 -0.57
CA VAL A 206 16.38 -19.18 -0.82
C VAL A 206 17.51 -18.57 0.01
N GLN A 207 17.39 -17.31 0.41
CA GLN A 207 18.40 -16.57 1.20
C GLN A 207 18.21 -16.67 2.72
N GLY A 208 17.10 -17.22 3.19
CA GLY A 208 16.84 -17.46 4.61
C GLY A 208 16.77 -18.94 4.91
N ALA A 209 17.17 -19.36 6.11
CA ALA A 209 16.99 -20.73 6.55
C ALA A 209 15.50 -21.12 6.41
N VAL A 210 15.25 -22.30 5.84
CA VAL A 210 13.91 -22.87 5.67
C VAL A 210 13.09 -22.72 6.95
N ARG A 211 12.12 -21.80 6.97
CA ARG A 211 11.12 -21.74 8.02
C ARG A 211 9.88 -22.49 7.55
N THR A 212 9.66 -23.65 8.13
CA THR A 212 8.37 -24.33 8.05
C THR A 212 7.38 -23.58 8.92
N SER A 213 6.60 -22.67 8.34
CA SER A 213 5.41 -22.16 9.01
C SER A 213 4.32 -23.23 8.93
N LYS A 214 3.80 -23.66 10.07
CA LYS A 214 2.56 -24.49 10.10
C LYS A 214 1.44 -23.62 9.53
N ILE A 215 0.96 -23.96 8.34
CA ILE A 215 -0.18 -23.30 7.74
C ILE A 215 -1.43 -23.96 8.32
N GLU A 216 -2.07 -23.28 9.27
CA GLU A 216 -3.40 -23.62 9.71
C GLU A 216 -4.41 -23.10 8.68
N VAL A 217 -4.80 -23.96 7.74
CA VAL A 217 -5.80 -23.61 6.73
C VAL A 217 -7.16 -23.56 7.41
N ALA A 218 -7.66 -22.37 7.71
CA ALA A 218 -9.03 -22.17 8.13
C ALA A 218 -9.96 -22.64 6.99
N ARG A 219 -10.67 -23.75 7.21
CA ARG A 219 -11.71 -24.23 6.27
C ARG A 219 -12.88 -23.25 6.33
N PRO A 220 -13.49 -22.86 5.18
CA PRO A 220 -14.77 -22.15 5.20
C PRO A 220 -15.80 -23.03 5.92
N SER A 221 -16.47 -22.47 6.91
CA SER A 221 -17.51 -23.15 7.68
C SER A 221 -18.68 -23.53 6.78
N SER A 222 -18.70 -24.79 6.32
CA SER A 222 -19.94 -25.43 5.92
C SER A 222 -20.65 -25.81 7.21
N SER A 223 -21.87 -25.31 7.39
CA SER A 223 -22.76 -25.58 8.52
C SER A 223 -22.76 -27.06 8.93
N GLY A 224 -22.33 -27.33 10.16
CA GLY A 224 -22.67 -28.55 10.88
C GLY A 224 -21.53 -29.55 11.09
N LYS A 225 -21.06 -29.58 12.33
CA LYS A 225 -20.24 -30.58 13.01
C LYS A 225 -18.73 -30.51 12.81
N THR A 226 -18.07 -29.89 13.79
CA THR A 226 -16.66 -30.03 14.10
C THR A 226 -16.36 -31.44 14.62
N ASN A 227 -15.55 -32.21 13.91
CA ASN A 227 -14.79 -33.31 14.48
C ASN A 227 -13.33 -32.86 14.62
N SER A 228 -12.80 -33.02 15.83
CA SER A 228 -11.53 -32.47 16.32
C SER A 228 -10.28 -33.30 15.98
N ASP A 229 -10.30 -34.17 14.95
CA ASP A 229 -9.25 -35.20 14.80
C ASP A 229 -8.51 -35.21 13.47
N ASP A 230 -8.46 -34.04 12.75
CA ASP A 230 -7.65 -33.97 11.52
C ASP A 230 -6.44 -33.04 11.68
N VAL A 231 -5.51 -33.41 12.56
CA VAL A 231 -4.15 -32.85 12.55
C VAL A 231 -3.30 -33.76 11.65
N PHE A 232 -2.96 -33.29 10.47
CA PHE A 232 -1.98 -33.97 9.63
C PHE A 232 -0.57 -33.54 10.05
N ASP A 233 0.15 -34.39 10.78
CA ASP A 233 1.57 -34.32 10.93
C ASP A 233 2.23 -34.73 9.60
N VAL A 234 2.94 -33.81 8.99
CA VAL A 234 3.85 -34.13 7.88
C VAL A 234 5.25 -34.18 8.46
N GLU A 235 5.62 -35.34 8.98
CA GLU A 235 7.01 -35.72 9.16
C GLU A 235 7.54 -36.34 7.86
N ASN A 236 8.59 -35.78 7.33
CA ASN A 236 9.80 -36.14 6.58
C ASN A 236 10.13 -35.15 5.51
#